data_1e0044448aab378f84c6b08c085023c8
#
_entry.id   1e0044448aab378f84c6b08c085023c8
#
_cell.length_a   1.000
_cell.length_b   1.000
_cell.length_c   1.000
_cell.angle_alpha   90.00
_cell.angle_beta   90.00
_cell.angle_gamma   90.00
#
_symmetry.space_group_name_H-M   'P 1'
#
loop_
_entity.id
_entity.type
_entity.pdbx_description
1 polymer ?
#
loop_
_entity_poly.entity_id
_entity_poly.type
_entity_poly.pdbx_seq_one_letter_code
_entity_poly.pdbx_strand_id
1 'polypeptide(L)'
;AMGFRAPAYRDADVHTAQVYATALGGGMSSRLFQKIREERGLCYSIYAQAGSYDDTGMLTIYAGTSAEEIGDLGSLTMDELKRAADEMSDAEVARARAQLKAGLLMGLESPSARAERMARYLTIWGRVPGMIEATAEIEAVTTADVRSYGARLVQGGDAALALYGPVEGAPDLSALKQRLAA
;
A
#
# COMPACT_ATOMS: atom_id res chain seq x y z
N ALA A 1 9.83 -6.46 6.58
CA ALA A 1 8.46 -6.33 6.09
C ALA A 1 7.51 -6.00 7.23
N MET A 2 6.57 -5.11 6.97
CA MET A 2 5.51 -4.74 7.91
C MET A 2 4.16 -5.03 7.26
N GLY A 3 3.24 -5.60 8.02
CA GLY A 3 1.88 -5.91 7.59
C GLY A 3 0.87 -5.16 8.46
N PHE A 4 -0.16 -4.59 7.82
CA PHE A 4 -1.31 -3.97 8.48
C PHE A 4 -2.58 -4.60 7.95
N ARG A 5 -3.62 -4.68 8.78
CA ARG A 5 -4.91 -5.17 8.31
C ARG A 5 -5.47 -4.27 7.20
N ALA A 6 -5.98 -4.89 6.15
CA ALA A 6 -6.57 -4.21 4.99
C ALA A 6 -7.93 -4.85 4.63
N PRO A 7 -8.73 -4.21 3.77
CA PRO A 7 -10.05 -4.70 3.40
C PRO A 7 -9.98 -6.00 2.57
N ALA A 8 -11.00 -6.84 2.75
CA ALA A 8 -11.28 -7.99 1.91
C ALA A 8 -11.77 -7.55 0.51
N TYR A 9 -11.86 -8.52 -0.43
CA TYR A 9 -12.27 -8.22 -1.82
C TYR A 9 -13.62 -7.53 -1.95
N ARG A 10 -14.58 -7.85 -1.06
CA ARG A 10 -15.96 -7.33 -1.13
C ARG A 10 -16.21 -6.11 -0.26
N ASP A 11 -15.19 -5.64 0.46
CA ASP A 11 -15.31 -4.46 1.30
C ASP A 11 -15.32 -3.18 0.44
N ALA A 12 -16.08 -2.19 0.88
CA ALA A 12 -16.22 -0.92 0.17
C ALA A 12 -14.89 -0.17 0.00
N ASP A 13 -13.95 -0.36 0.94
CA ASP A 13 -12.65 0.33 0.96
C ASP A 13 -11.56 -0.37 0.12
N VAL A 14 -11.87 -1.45 -0.61
CA VAL A 14 -10.83 -2.21 -1.33
C VAL A 14 -10.05 -1.36 -2.32
N HIS A 15 -10.72 -0.51 -3.10
CA HIS A 15 -10.06 0.38 -4.06
C HIS A 15 -9.36 1.55 -3.36
N THR A 16 -9.90 2.04 -2.24
CA THR A 16 -9.23 3.05 -1.40
C THR A 16 -7.90 2.54 -0.86
N ALA A 17 -7.86 1.30 -0.36
CA ALA A 17 -6.63 0.67 0.10
C ALA A 17 -5.60 0.50 -1.02
N GLN A 18 -6.03 0.14 -2.23
CA GLN A 18 -5.16 0.03 -3.41
C GLN A 18 -4.57 1.38 -3.82
N VAL A 19 -5.39 2.44 -3.86
CA VAL A 19 -4.93 3.80 -4.18
C VAL A 19 -3.98 4.32 -3.10
N TYR A 20 -4.32 4.12 -1.82
CA TYR A 20 -3.44 4.47 -0.70
C TYR A 20 -2.07 3.77 -0.81
N ALA A 21 -2.06 2.44 -0.97
CA ALA A 21 -0.82 1.67 -1.09
C ALA A 21 0.03 2.13 -2.29
N THR A 22 -0.61 2.44 -3.42
CA THR A 22 0.06 2.92 -4.63
C THR A 22 0.67 4.32 -4.41
N ALA A 23 -0.06 5.24 -3.80
CA ALA A 23 0.45 6.57 -3.47
C ALA A 23 1.59 6.50 -2.43
N LEU A 24 1.46 5.61 -1.44
CA LEU A 24 2.46 5.42 -0.39
C LEU A 24 3.75 4.79 -0.91
N GLY A 25 3.67 3.69 -1.68
CA GLY A 25 4.85 2.90 -2.07
C GLY A 25 4.73 2.15 -3.39
N GLY A 26 3.83 2.56 -4.31
CA GLY A 26 3.56 1.83 -5.55
C GLY A 26 4.53 2.10 -6.71
N GLY A 27 5.56 2.92 -6.53
CA GLY A 27 6.51 3.24 -7.60
C GLY A 27 7.48 4.35 -7.23
N MET A 28 8.32 4.76 -8.21
CA MET A 28 9.40 5.72 -7.98
C MET A 28 8.90 7.11 -7.54
N SER A 29 7.69 7.52 -7.86
CA SER A 29 7.10 8.79 -7.42
C SER A 29 6.30 8.70 -6.13
N SER A 30 6.29 7.55 -5.45
CA SER A 30 5.59 7.32 -4.19
C SER A 30 6.34 7.91 -2.99
N ARG A 31 5.62 8.18 -1.90
CA ARG A 31 6.18 8.80 -0.69
C ARG A 31 7.36 8.04 -0.11
N LEU A 32 7.20 6.74 0.14
CA LEU A 32 8.26 5.92 0.72
C LEU A 32 9.50 5.89 -0.17
N PHE A 33 9.31 5.75 -1.49
CA PHE A 33 10.43 5.73 -2.41
C PHE A 33 11.19 7.06 -2.38
N GLN A 34 10.49 8.20 -2.49
CA GLN A 34 11.12 9.52 -2.50
C GLN A 34 11.77 9.85 -1.16
N LYS A 35 11.05 9.67 -0.04
CA LYS A 35 11.51 10.09 1.28
C LYS A 35 12.58 9.18 1.89
N ILE A 36 12.47 7.87 1.69
CA ILE A 36 13.34 6.89 2.36
C ILE A 36 14.49 6.48 1.45
N ARG A 37 14.20 6.18 0.17
CA ARG A 37 15.22 5.70 -0.75
C ARG A 37 16.00 6.84 -1.40
N GLU A 38 15.32 7.83 -2.03
CA GLU A 38 16.00 8.88 -2.81
C GLU A 38 16.59 9.98 -1.92
N GLU A 39 15.84 10.52 -0.96
CA GLU A 39 16.31 11.61 -0.12
C GLU A 39 17.27 11.15 0.99
N ARG A 40 17.05 9.97 1.55
CA ARG A 40 17.80 9.48 2.72
C ARG A 40 18.75 8.32 2.41
N GLY A 41 18.59 7.64 1.30
CA GLY A 41 19.45 6.52 0.91
C GLY A 41 19.37 5.29 1.81
N LEU A 42 18.31 5.14 2.63
CA LEU A 42 18.24 4.12 3.69
C LEU A 42 17.95 2.70 3.19
N CYS A 43 17.62 2.51 1.92
CA CYS A 43 17.30 1.19 1.39
C CYS A 43 17.57 1.08 -0.11
N TYR A 44 17.85 -0.14 -0.56
CA TYR A 44 17.93 -0.46 -1.98
C TYR A 44 16.56 -0.53 -2.64
N SER A 45 15.59 -1.12 -1.95
CA SER A 45 14.23 -1.25 -2.43
C SER A 45 13.23 -0.97 -1.31
N ILE A 46 12.15 -0.28 -1.65
CA ILE A 46 11.01 -0.09 -0.76
C ILE A 46 9.74 -0.01 -1.59
N TYR A 47 8.69 -0.69 -1.13
CA TYR A 47 7.37 -0.60 -1.76
C TYR A 47 6.25 -0.88 -0.77
N ALA A 48 5.05 -0.46 -1.12
CA ALA A 48 3.81 -0.80 -0.43
C ALA A 48 2.80 -1.39 -1.41
N GLN A 49 2.07 -2.40 -0.96
CA GLN A 49 1.00 -3.01 -1.73
C GLN A 49 -0.16 -3.44 -0.83
N ALA A 50 -1.38 -3.33 -1.33
CA ALA A 50 -2.58 -3.86 -0.69
C ALA A 50 -2.99 -5.15 -1.39
N GLY A 51 -3.01 -6.25 -0.64
CA GLY A 51 -3.54 -7.55 -1.08
C GLY A 51 -4.84 -7.85 -0.35
N SER A 52 -5.85 -8.29 -1.07
CA SER A 52 -7.14 -8.68 -0.51
C SER A 52 -7.38 -10.18 -0.69
N TYR A 53 -8.11 -10.76 0.24
CA TYR A 53 -8.58 -12.15 0.26
C TYR A 53 -10.10 -12.15 0.41
N ASP A 54 -10.71 -13.32 0.57
CA ASP A 54 -12.17 -13.43 0.63
C ASP A 54 -12.75 -12.86 1.94
N ASP A 55 -12.04 -12.99 3.03
CA ASP A 55 -12.45 -12.62 4.39
C ASP A 55 -11.56 -11.55 5.06
N THR A 56 -10.45 -11.18 4.46
CA THR A 56 -9.49 -10.23 5.02
C THR A 56 -8.62 -9.60 3.92
N GLY A 57 -7.73 -8.69 4.32
CA GLY A 57 -6.69 -8.14 3.46
C GLY A 57 -5.45 -7.75 4.27
N MET A 58 -4.38 -7.47 3.56
CA MET A 58 -3.13 -7.00 4.15
C MET A 58 -2.50 -5.89 3.31
N LEU A 59 -2.22 -4.75 3.96
CA LEU A 59 -1.30 -3.75 3.43
C LEU A 59 0.11 -4.16 3.87
N THR A 60 0.96 -4.46 2.91
CA THR A 60 2.35 -4.82 3.18
C THR A 60 3.28 -3.69 2.76
N ILE A 61 4.20 -3.33 3.65
CA ILE A 61 5.36 -2.48 3.34
C ILE A 61 6.60 -3.36 3.43
N TYR A 62 7.35 -3.40 2.35
CA TYR A 62 8.61 -4.13 2.28
C TYR A 62 9.76 -3.17 2.04
N ALA A 63 10.90 -3.40 2.69
CA ALA A 63 12.15 -2.73 2.39
C ALA A 63 13.34 -3.68 2.51
N GLY A 64 14.30 -3.53 1.59
CA GLY A 64 15.62 -4.18 1.66
C GLY A 64 16.67 -3.13 2.02
N THR A 65 17.29 -3.29 3.19
CA THR A 65 18.21 -2.31 3.80
C THR A 65 19.44 -3.00 4.40
N SER A 66 20.41 -2.22 4.88
CA SER A 66 21.55 -2.70 5.63
C SER A 66 21.25 -2.82 7.13
N ALA A 67 22.17 -3.45 7.87
CA ALA A 67 22.06 -3.56 9.32
C ALA A 67 22.17 -2.21 10.03
N GLU A 68 22.95 -1.28 9.46
CA GLU A 68 23.17 0.05 10.01
C GLU A 68 21.95 0.95 9.86
N GLU A 69 21.20 0.80 8.75
CA GLU A 69 20.11 1.69 8.38
C GLU A 69 18.72 1.23 8.85
N ILE A 70 18.61 -0.02 9.35
CA ILE A 70 17.31 -0.64 9.66
C ILE A 70 16.54 0.12 10.74
N GLY A 71 17.24 0.73 11.71
CA GLY A 71 16.65 1.52 12.79
C GLY A 71 15.98 2.79 12.27
N ASP A 72 16.71 3.56 11.47
CA ASP A 72 16.23 4.81 10.87
C ASP A 72 15.14 4.54 9.84
N LEU A 73 15.30 3.50 9.02
CA LEU A 73 14.29 3.08 8.05
C LEU A 73 12.96 2.75 8.73
N GLY A 74 12.97 1.96 9.79
CA GLY A 74 11.75 1.61 10.51
C GLY A 74 11.06 2.84 11.08
N SER A 75 11.81 3.72 11.72
CA SER A 75 11.34 4.96 12.32
C SER A 75 10.73 5.90 11.28
N LEU A 76 11.44 6.15 10.18
CA LEU A 76 10.98 7.05 9.12
C LEU A 76 9.78 6.49 8.38
N THR A 77 9.67 5.17 8.23
CA THR A 77 8.48 4.53 7.66
C THR A 77 7.23 4.84 8.48
N MET A 78 7.31 4.82 9.81
CA MET A 78 6.19 5.19 10.69
C MET A 78 5.81 6.66 10.54
N ASP A 79 6.80 7.55 10.47
CA ASP A 79 6.56 8.97 10.27
C ASP A 79 5.86 9.25 8.92
N GLU A 80 6.27 8.56 7.86
CA GLU A 80 5.62 8.72 6.56
C GLU A 80 4.20 8.13 6.51
N LEU A 81 3.90 7.06 7.26
CA LEU A 81 2.52 6.57 7.43
C LEU A 81 1.63 7.61 8.10
N LYS A 82 2.10 8.27 9.16
CA LYS A 82 1.38 9.35 9.84
C LYS A 82 1.15 10.53 8.90
N ARG A 83 2.21 11.00 8.24
CA ARG A 83 2.09 12.10 7.28
C ARG A 83 1.15 11.77 6.13
N ALA A 84 1.13 10.53 5.66
CA ALA A 84 0.22 10.11 4.61
C ALA A 84 -1.26 10.22 5.02
N ALA A 85 -1.57 10.02 6.30
CA ALA A 85 -2.94 10.19 6.81
C ALA A 85 -3.41 11.65 6.74
N ASP A 86 -2.51 12.61 6.97
CA ASP A 86 -2.87 14.03 7.07
C ASP A 86 -2.56 14.83 5.79
N GLU A 87 -1.44 14.51 5.12
CA GLU A 87 -0.82 15.34 4.11
C GLU A 87 -0.93 14.77 2.68
N MET A 88 -1.52 13.58 2.47
CA MET A 88 -1.67 13.02 1.12
C MET A 88 -2.37 14.03 0.21
N SER A 89 -1.71 14.44 -0.87
CA SER A 89 -2.21 15.48 -1.76
C SER A 89 -3.08 14.93 -2.90
N ASP A 90 -3.92 15.80 -3.47
CA ASP A 90 -4.73 15.45 -4.66
C ASP A 90 -3.85 14.98 -5.83
N ALA A 91 -2.67 15.57 -5.98
CA ALA A 91 -1.73 15.18 -7.04
C ALA A 91 -1.17 13.76 -6.85
N GLU A 92 -0.88 13.36 -5.61
CA GLU A 92 -0.43 11.98 -5.30
C GLU A 92 -1.54 10.96 -5.55
N VAL A 93 -2.76 11.26 -5.11
CA VAL A 93 -3.93 10.41 -5.32
C VAL A 93 -4.26 10.29 -6.80
N ALA A 94 -4.21 11.40 -7.56
CA ALA A 94 -4.44 11.39 -9.00
C ALA A 94 -3.39 10.53 -9.74
N ARG A 95 -2.11 10.64 -9.39
CA ARG A 95 -1.05 9.78 -9.95
C ARG A 95 -1.27 8.30 -9.62
N ALA A 96 -1.62 7.98 -8.38
CA ALA A 96 -1.88 6.61 -7.94
C ALA A 96 -3.06 5.99 -8.72
N ARG A 97 -4.16 6.72 -8.87
CA ARG A 97 -5.31 6.28 -9.70
C ARG A 97 -4.91 6.05 -11.15
N ALA A 98 -4.16 6.98 -11.74
CA ALA A 98 -3.68 6.85 -13.12
C ALA A 98 -2.78 5.62 -13.29
N GLN A 99 -1.87 5.38 -12.34
CA GLN A 99 -0.97 4.22 -12.35
C GLN A 99 -1.75 2.90 -12.23
N LEU A 100 -2.71 2.80 -11.31
CA LEU A 100 -3.57 1.61 -11.17
C LEU A 100 -4.37 1.33 -12.43
N LYS A 101 -4.97 2.36 -13.04
CA LYS A 101 -5.71 2.19 -14.30
C LYS A 101 -4.80 1.77 -15.44
N ALA A 102 -3.62 2.37 -15.57
CA ALA A 102 -2.65 1.98 -16.59
C ALA A 102 -2.21 0.52 -16.42
N GLY A 103 -1.90 0.10 -15.19
CA GLY A 103 -1.55 -1.30 -14.87
C GLY A 103 -2.69 -2.28 -15.20
N LEU A 104 -3.93 -1.89 -14.89
CA LEU A 104 -5.11 -2.69 -15.23
C LEU A 104 -5.26 -2.85 -16.75
N LEU A 105 -5.12 -1.77 -17.52
CA LEU A 105 -5.25 -1.78 -18.98
C LEU A 105 -4.14 -2.59 -19.64
N MET A 106 -2.88 -2.33 -19.27
CA MET A 106 -1.73 -3.09 -19.80
C MET A 106 -1.79 -4.57 -19.45
N GLY A 107 -2.28 -4.92 -18.25
CA GLY A 107 -2.46 -6.31 -17.84
C GLY A 107 -3.43 -7.09 -18.75
N LEU A 108 -4.36 -6.39 -19.41
CA LEU A 108 -5.31 -7.02 -20.33
C LEU A 108 -4.76 -7.31 -21.73
N GLU A 109 -3.57 -6.84 -22.06
CA GLU A 109 -2.90 -7.18 -23.31
C GLU A 109 -2.42 -8.63 -23.29
N SER A 110 -2.15 -9.20 -22.11
CA SER A 110 -1.77 -10.60 -21.94
C SER A 110 -3.02 -11.51 -21.91
N PRO A 111 -3.15 -12.50 -22.80
CA PRO A 111 -4.27 -13.46 -22.75
C PRO A 111 -4.35 -14.23 -21.44
N SER A 112 -3.22 -14.62 -20.86
CA SER A 112 -3.19 -15.33 -19.57
C SER A 112 -3.65 -14.44 -18.42
N ALA A 113 -3.17 -13.19 -18.34
CA ALA A 113 -3.60 -12.25 -17.32
C ALA A 113 -5.09 -11.92 -17.43
N ARG A 114 -5.64 -11.84 -18.65
CA ARG A 114 -7.08 -11.72 -18.89
C ARG A 114 -7.85 -12.91 -18.36
N ALA A 115 -7.41 -14.13 -18.67
CA ALA A 115 -8.07 -15.35 -18.22
C ALA A 115 -8.05 -15.48 -16.70
N GLU A 116 -6.90 -15.21 -16.06
CA GLU A 116 -6.76 -15.21 -14.60
C GLU A 116 -7.66 -14.17 -13.94
N ARG A 117 -7.72 -12.96 -14.50
CA ARG A 117 -8.61 -11.90 -14.01
C ARG A 117 -10.08 -12.32 -14.11
N MET A 118 -10.51 -12.84 -15.26
CA MET A 118 -11.87 -13.30 -15.45
C MET A 118 -12.24 -14.42 -14.47
N ALA A 119 -11.36 -15.42 -14.30
CA ALA A 119 -11.55 -16.50 -13.35
C ALA A 119 -11.67 -15.97 -11.92
N ARG A 120 -10.79 -15.06 -11.51
CA ARG A 120 -10.83 -14.43 -10.19
C ARG A 120 -12.14 -13.67 -9.95
N TYR A 121 -12.57 -12.85 -10.90
CA TYR A 121 -13.82 -12.10 -10.76
C TYR A 121 -15.05 -13.02 -10.69
N LEU A 122 -15.10 -14.06 -11.50
CA LEU A 122 -16.18 -15.08 -11.43
C LEU A 122 -16.18 -15.79 -10.07
N THR A 123 -15.01 -16.15 -9.55
CA THR A 123 -14.92 -16.85 -8.26
C THR A 123 -15.36 -15.94 -7.11
N ILE A 124 -14.95 -14.67 -7.10
CA ILE A 124 -15.20 -13.74 -5.99
C ILE A 124 -16.60 -13.14 -6.08
N TRP A 125 -17.03 -12.66 -7.26
CA TRP A 125 -18.27 -11.89 -7.43
C TRP A 125 -19.34 -12.56 -8.29
N GLY A 126 -19.07 -13.74 -8.87
CA GLY A 126 -20.00 -14.44 -9.77
C GLY A 126 -20.19 -13.74 -11.12
N ARG A 127 -19.44 -12.67 -11.42
CA ARG A 127 -19.50 -11.91 -12.67
C ARG A 127 -18.16 -11.29 -13.02
N VAL A 128 -17.99 -10.92 -14.28
CA VAL A 128 -16.81 -10.16 -14.75
C VAL A 128 -17.25 -8.73 -15.04
N PRO A 129 -16.82 -7.73 -14.26
CA PRO A 129 -17.13 -6.33 -14.52
C PRO A 129 -16.47 -5.86 -15.82
N GLY A 130 -17.18 -4.98 -16.54
CA GLY A 130 -16.60 -4.30 -17.69
C GLY A 130 -15.45 -3.37 -17.30
N MET A 131 -14.62 -3.00 -18.29
CA MET A 131 -13.49 -2.10 -18.04
C MET A 131 -13.90 -0.74 -17.53
N ILE A 132 -15.00 -0.18 -18.08
CA ILE A 132 -15.52 1.12 -17.65
C ILE A 132 -15.91 1.08 -16.17
N GLU A 133 -16.59 0.02 -15.73
CA GLU A 133 -16.98 -0.19 -14.34
C GLU A 133 -15.74 -0.29 -13.44
N ALA A 134 -14.78 -1.18 -13.76
CA ALA A 134 -13.58 -1.39 -12.97
C ALA A 134 -12.69 -0.13 -12.86
N THR A 135 -12.63 0.70 -13.90
CA THR A 135 -11.87 1.95 -13.86
C THR A 135 -12.63 3.05 -13.12
N ALA A 136 -13.97 3.08 -13.20
CA ALA A 136 -14.80 4.05 -12.49
C ALA A 136 -14.69 3.90 -10.96
N GLU A 137 -14.59 2.67 -10.44
CA GLU A 137 -14.40 2.41 -9.01
C GLU A 137 -13.07 2.97 -8.50
N ILE A 138 -11.98 2.83 -9.28
CA ILE A 138 -10.70 3.44 -8.96
C ILE A 138 -10.78 4.98 -9.03
N GLU A 139 -11.47 5.52 -10.03
CA GLU A 139 -11.61 6.97 -10.19
C GLU A 139 -12.47 7.64 -9.14
N ALA A 140 -13.43 6.92 -8.58
CA ALA A 140 -14.30 7.41 -7.52
C ALA A 140 -13.56 7.67 -6.20
N VAL A 141 -12.40 7.05 -5.98
CA VAL A 141 -11.62 7.24 -4.73
C VAL A 141 -11.12 8.68 -4.64
N THR A 142 -11.52 9.37 -3.58
CA THR A 142 -11.13 10.76 -3.31
C THR A 142 -9.90 10.85 -2.40
N THR A 143 -9.28 12.01 -2.33
CA THR A 143 -8.19 12.29 -1.38
C THR A 143 -8.67 12.18 0.08
N ALA A 144 -9.91 12.57 0.35
CA ALA A 144 -10.52 12.43 1.67
C ALA A 144 -10.65 10.95 2.09
N ASP A 145 -11.05 10.07 1.16
CA ASP A 145 -11.13 8.63 1.42
C ASP A 145 -9.76 8.04 1.73
N VAL A 146 -8.74 8.43 0.95
CA VAL A 146 -7.35 7.97 1.12
C VAL A 146 -6.78 8.41 2.46
N ARG A 147 -6.98 9.68 2.85
CA ARG A 147 -6.56 10.18 4.17
C ARG A 147 -7.30 9.50 5.32
N SER A 148 -8.61 9.35 5.20
CA SER A 148 -9.44 8.64 6.18
C SER A 148 -8.99 7.19 6.37
N TYR A 149 -8.66 6.50 5.28
CA TYR A 149 -8.08 5.15 5.34
C TYR A 149 -6.74 5.14 6.06
N GLY A 150 -5.84 6.06 5.72
CA GLY A 150 -4.54 6.22 6.40
C GLY A 150 -4.70 6.48 7.90
N ALA A 151 -5.61 7.36 8.28
CA ALA A 151 -5.90 7.66 9.69
C ALA A 151 -6.40 6.42 10.47
N ARG A 152 -7.31 5.64 9.87
CA ARG A 152 -7.77 4.38 10.50
C ARG A 152 -6.64 3.36 10.64
N LEU A 153 -5.75 3.27 9.66
CA LEU A 153 -4.59 2.38 9.71
C LEU A 153 -3.63 2.77 10.84
N VAL A 154 -3.34 4.06 10.99
CA VAL A 154 -2.51 4.60 12.08
C VAL A 154 -3.14 4.35 13.44
N GLN A 155 -4.45 4.59 13.60
CA GLN A 155 -5.17 4.43 14.87
C GLN A 155 -5.45 2.98 15.23
N GLY A 156 -5.59 2.09 14.22
CA GLY A 156 -6.01 0.71 14.44
C GLY A 156 -5.01 -0.18 15.18
N GLY A 157 -3.73 0.17 15.14
CA GLY A 157 -2.69 -0.51 15.91
C GLY A 157 -2.38 -1.96 15.52
N ASP A 158 -3.15 -2.55 14.61
CA ASP A 158 -2.97 -3.93 14.12
C ASP A 158 -1.83 -3.99 13.11
N ALA A 159 -0.63 -4.24 13.60
CA ALA A 159 0.55 -4.38 12.77
C ALA A 159 1.33 -5.65 13.10
N ALA A 160 1.96 -6.22 12.09
CA ALA A 160 2.93 -7.31 12.20
C ALA A 160 4.26 -6.86 11.62
N LEU A 161 5.34 -7.38 12.19
CA LEU A 161 6.71 -7.11 11.74
C LEU A 161 7.41 -8.43 11.46
N ALA A 162 8.04 -8.56 10.30
CA ALA A 162 8.93 -9.67 9.95
C ALA A 162 10.29 -9.10 9.54
N LEU A 163 11.33 -9.54 10.21
CA LEU A 163 12.72 -9.16 9.98
C LEU A 163 13.52 -10.39 9.59
N TYR A 164 14.43 -10.24 8.62
CA TYR A 164 15.31 -11.31 8.18
C TYR A 164 16.69 -10.75 7.84
N GLY A 165 17.73 -11.32 8.45
CA GLY A 165 19.12 -10.91 8.28
C GLY A 165 19.77 -10.45 9.60
N PRO A 166 20.82 -9.62 9.56
CA PRO A 166 21.42 -9.00 10.74
C PRO A 166 20.49 -7.89 11.25
N VAL A 167 19.74 -8.18 12.31
CA VAL A 167 18.62 -7.36 12.80
C VAL A 167 18.82 -6.78 14.20
N GLU A 168 20.03 -6.85 14.75
CA GLU A 168 20.35 -6.40 16.13
C GLU A 168 20.01 -4.91 16.35
N GLY A 169 20.11 -4.07 15.31
CA GLY A 169 19.76 -2.64 15.33
C GLY A 169 18.31 -2.32 15.02
N ALA A 170 17.48 -3.32 14.71
CA ALA A 170 16.09 -3.09 14.31
C ALA A 170 15.23 -2.71 15.52
N PRO A 171 14.32 -1.70 15.37
CA PRO A 171 13.33 -1.43 16.38
C PRO A 171 12.34 -2.60 16.48
N ASP A 172 11.90 -2.89 17.69
CA ASP A 172 10.85 -3.86 17.91
C ASP A 172 9.47 -3.32 17.48
N LEU A 173 8.49 -4.22 17.34
CA LEU A 173 7.14 -3.85 16.92
C LEU A 173 6.47 -2.87 17.90
N SER A 174 6.77 -2.98 19.20
CA SER A 174 6.20 -2.11 20.23
C SER A 174 6.68 -0.66 20.05
N ALA A 175 7.99 -0.47 19.85
CA ALA A 175 8.58 0.84 19.59
C ALA A 175 8.01 1.48 18.32
N LEU A 176 7.85 0.71 17.24
CA LEU A 176 7.25 1.19 15.99
C LEU A 176 5.77 1.58 16.17
N LYS A 177 4.99 0.78 16.91
CA LYS A 177 3.59 1.11 17.24
C LYS A 177 3.48 2.36 18.10
N GLN A 178 4.35 2.53 19.10
CA GLN A 178 4.39 3.75 19.90
C GLN A 178 4.68 4.99 19.06
N ARG A 179 5.65 4.88 18.13
CA ARG A 179 5.97 5.97 17.20
C ARG A 179 4.80 6.31 16.28
N LEU A 180 4.08 5.30 15.81
CA LEU A 180 2.90 5.48 14.95
C LEU A 180 1.76 6.18 15.72
N ALA A 181 1.61 5.91 17.01
CA ALA A 181 0.56 6.47 17.86
C ALA A 181 0.88 7.86 18.46
N ALA A 182 2.18 8.23 18.54
CA ALA A 182 2.64 9.52 19.07
C ALA A 182 2.40 10.68 18.10
#